data_3259032a97b44940968453e6ebb90205
#
_entry.id   3259032a97b44940968453e6ebb90205
#
_cell.length_a   1.000
_cell.length_b   1.000
_cell.length_c   1.000
_cell.angle_alpha   90.00
_cell.angle_beta   90.00
_cell.angle_gamma   90.00
#
_symmetry.space_group_name_H-M   'P 1'
#
loop_
_entity.id
_entity.type
_entity.pdbx_description
1 polymer ?
#
loop_
_entity_poly.entity_id
_entity_poly.type
_entity_poly.pdbx_seq_one_letter_code
_entity_poly.pdbx_strand_id
1 'polypeptide(L)'
;MKCEQPHGSRSRNIGYIIIGIFSFLFIFGVARSLLRGEPTDENKFTEVGDCNTALVTLHGVLDTYAFFDNVEQIDVIGSEDIIKDIETAAADRNIKAIVLDIDSPGGAIVAGEEVANALKFSAKPTVAVIRGQGLSAAYYAASGADVIFSSMHSYVGNVGVTMSYVDNVEKNEKEGLSYNSLSIGRFKDVGDPNRTLAPVEREMLLSQGSILYKNLLKEIAENRKLDYDVFSNLADGRIFIGTEAEVNGLVDKIGDLRNVKQYLVKKIGDVSVVCRPEDDIE
;
A
#
# COMPACT_ATOMS: atom_id res chain seq x y z
N MET A 1 86.18 35.33 1.91
CA MET A 1 84.85 36.00 1.89
C MET A 1 84.01 35.37 0.83
N LYS A 2 83.05 34.52 1.20
CA LYS A 2 82.14 33.86 0.27
C LYS A 2 80.76 34.51 0.42
N CYS A 3 80.22 35.01 -0.65
CA CYS A 3 78.88 35.50 -0.72
C CYS A 3 77.96 34.30 -0.94
N GLU A 4 77.01 34.10 -0.04
CA GLU A 4 75.84 33.22 -0.20
C GLU A 4 74.72 33.93 -0.92
N GLN A 5 74.13 33.32 -1.91
CA GLN A 5 72.90 33.77 -2.56
C GLN A 5 71.67 33.11 -1.91
N PRO A 6 70.56 33.81 -1.86
CA PRO A 6 69.34 33.23 -1.25
C PRO A 6 68.56 32.37 -2.26
N HIS A 7 68.41 31.09 -1.93
CA HIS A 7 67.40 30.21 -2.54
C HIS A 7 66.03 30.44 -1.86
N GLY A 8 65.01 30.73 -2.59
CA GLY A 8 63.67 30.63 -2.03
C GLY A 8 62.62 31.46 -2.77
N SER A 9 61.96 30.91 -3.75
CA SER A 9 60.63 31.41 -4.18
C SER A 9 59.83 30.46 -5.09
N ARG A 10 60.34 29.28 -5.48
CA ARG A 10 59.62 28.41 -6.42
C ARG A 10 58.59 27.45 -5.77
N SER A 11 58.74 27.10 -4.50
CA SER A 11 57.87 26.08 -3.86
C SER A 11 56.51 26.61 -3.40
N ARG A 12 56.40 27.91 -3.07
CA ARG A 12 55.15 28.52 -2.59
C ARG A 12 54.07 28.64 -3.68
N ASN A 13 54.46 28.91 -4.93
CA ASN A 13 53.52 29.08 -6.03
C ASN A 13 52.92 27.75 -6.51
N ILE A 14 53.62 26.64 -6.39
CA ILE A 14 53.13 25.30 -6.73
C ILE A 14 52.00 24.88 -5.75
N GLY A 15 52.14 25.19 -4.45
CA GLY A 15 51.11 24.89 -3.45
C GLY A 15 49.75 25.60 -3.72
N TYR A 16 49.80 26.86 -4.12
CA TYR A 16 48.56 27.62 -4.46
C TYR A 16 47.91 27.14 -5.76
N ILE A 17 48.67 26.70 -6.74
CA ILE A 17 48.14 26.11 -8.00
C ILE A 17 47.45 24.78 -7.70
N ILE A 18 48.03 23.91 -6.87
CA ILE A 18 47.44 22.63 -6.50
C ILE A 18 46.14 22.85 -5.70
N ILE A 19 46.11 23.75 -4.70
CA ILE A 19 44.91 24.10 -3.93
C ILE A 19 43.84 24.68 -4.87
N GLY A 20 44.19 25.54 -5.81
CA GLY A 20 43.26 26.11 -6.79
C GLY A 20 42.63 25.04 -7.68
N ILE A 21 43.41 24.07 -8.16
CA ILE A 21 42.90 22.93 -8.96
C ILE A 21 41.96 22.03 -8.15
N PHE A 22 42.30 21.70 -6.90
CA PHE A 22 41.45 20.89 -6.05
C PHE A 22 40.15 21.63 -5.68
N SER A 23 40.20 22.94 -5.38
CA SER A 23 39.01 23.76 -5.14
C SER A 23 38.14 23.86 -6.38
N PHE A 24 38.72 24.03 -7.59
CA PHE A 24 37.95 24.08 -8.83
C PHE A 24 37.28 22.73 -9.16
N LEU A 25 38.01 21.60 -8.96
CA LEU A 25 37.45 20.26 -9.17
C LEU A 25 36.38 19.95 -8.15
N PHE A 26 36.51 20.41 -6.90
CA PHE A 26 35.46 20.23 -5.85
C PHE A 26 34.23 21.05 -6.17
N ILE A 27 34.39 22.35 -6.54
CA ILE A 27 33.25 23.22 -6.92
C ILE A 27 32.58 22.71 -8.20
N PHE A 28 33.36 22.22 -9.18
CA PHE A 28 32.79 21.64 -10.40
C PHE A 28 32.12 20.30 -10.14
N GLY A 29 32.60 19.48 -9.21
CA GLY A 29 31.97 18.25 -8.73
C GLY A 29 30.66 18.54 -8.02
N VAL A 30 30.62 19.50 -7.11
CA VAL A 30 29.41 19.93 -6.40
C VAL A 30 28.41 20.58 -7.35
N ALA A 31 28.84 21.44 -8.26
CA ALA A 31 27.97 22.05 -9.27
C ALA A 31 27.39 20.98 -10.22
N ARG A 32 28.17 19.97 -10.60
CA ARG A 32 27.69 18.85 -11.42
C ARG A 32 26.76 17.91 -10.67
N SER A 33 26.91 17.76 -9.33
CA SER A 33 25.99 17.03 -8.46
C SER A 33 24.66 17.80 -8.26
N LEU A 34 24.73 19.14 -8.15
CA LEU A 34 23.55 20.01 -8.05
C LEU A 34 22.83 20.21 -9.40
N LEU A 35 23.52 20.00 -10.53
CA LEU A 35 22.94 20.05 -11.88
C LEU A 35 22.51 18.68 -12.40
N ARG A 36 22.94 17.59 -11.77
CA ARG A 36 22.24 16.33 -11.86
C ARG A 36 21.05 16.44 -10.91
N GLY A 37 19.94 16.94 -11.42
CA GLY A 37 18.66 16.59 -10.85
C GLY A 37 18.69 15.09 -10.68
N GLU A 38 18.31 14.59 -9.50
CA GLU A 38 17.99 13.16 -9.38
C GLU A 38 17.07 12.83 -10.55
N PRO A 39 17.28 11.71 -11.26
CA PRO A 39 16.28 11.28 -12.20
C PRO A 39 14.98 11.19 -11.40
N THR A 40 14.09 12.15 -11.60
CA THR A 40 12.73 12.04 -11.14
C THR A 40 12.24 10.75 -11.77
N ASP A 41 11.66 9.88 -10.97
CA ASP A 41 11.08 8.59 -11.32
C ASP A 41 9.85 8.79 -12.28
N GLU A 42 9.99 9.74 -13.23
CA GLU A 42 8.90 10.24 -14.07
C GLU A 42 8.43 9.24 -15.14
N ASN A 43 9.10 8.08 -15.30
CA ASN A 43 8.81 7.20 -16.43
C ASN A 43 8.66 5.71 -16.06
N LYS A 44 8.37 5.37 -14.81
CA LYS A 44 8.24 3.97 -14.38
C LYS A 44 7.25 3.14 -15.24
N PHE A 45 6.24 3.80 -15.81
CA PHE A 45 5.24 3.15 -16.67
C PHE A 45 5.48 3.34 -18.17
N THR A 46 6.33 4.27 -18.60
CA THR A 46 6.48 4.67 -20.01
C THR A 46 7.68 4.07 -20.74
N GLU A 47 8.63 3.46 -20.04
CA GLU A 47 9.78 2.81 -20.67
C GLU A 47 9.41 1.53 -21.45
N VAL A 48 8.22 0.98 -21.25
CA VAL A 48 7.74 -0.26 -21.89
C VAL A 48 6.85 -0.01 -23.12
N GLY A 49 6.94 1.16 -23.77
CA GLY A 49 6.21 1.45 -25.02
C GLY A 49 5.04 2.41 -24.87
N ASP A 50 4.20 2.54 -25.90
CA ASP A 50 3.08 3.49 -26.00
C ASP A 50 1.87 3.15 -25.08
N CYS A 51 2.11 2.81 -23.80
CA CYS A 51 1.04 2.48 -22.86
C CYS A 51 0.37 3.74 -22.28
N ASN A 52 -0.92 3.62 -21.95
CA ASN A 52 -1.73 4.73 -21.43
C ASN A 52 -2.62 4.34 -20.25
N THR A 53 -2.47 3.13 -19.75
CA THR A 53 -3.24 2.59 -18.61
C THR A 53 -2.29 1.88 -17.66
N ALA A 54 -2.07 2.43 -16.48
CA ALA A 54 -1.25 1.80 -15.45
C ALA A 54 -2.02 0.65 -14.79
N LEU A 55 -1.39 -0.51 -14.65
CA LEU A 55 -1.89 -1.65 -13.90
C LEU A 55 -1.06 -1.80 -12.61
N VAL A 56 -1.65 -1.46 -11.50
CA VAL A 56 -1.08 -1.61 -10.16
C VAL A 56 -1.62 -2.88 -9.53
N THR A 57 -0.79 -3.67 -8.87
CA THR A 57 -1.16 -4.98 -8.35
C THR A 57 -1.37 -4.96 -6.83
N LEU A 58 -2.43 -5.65 -6.36
CA LEU A 58 -2.68 -5.96 -4.96
C LEU A 58 -2.94 -7.47 -4.87
N HIS A 59 -1.86 -8.26 -4.82
CA HIS A 59 -1.93 -9.72 -4.77
C HIS A 59 -1.30 -10.23 -3.47
N GLY A 60 -2.07 -10.93 -2.64
CA GLY A 60 -1.62 -11.44 -1.34
C GLY A 60 -2.11 -10.62 -0.15
N VAL A 61 -1.51 -10.83 1.01
CA VAL A 61 -1.87 -10.15 2.26
C VAL A 61 -1.38 -8.70 2.24
N LEU A 62 -2.24 -7.76 2.64
CA LEU A 62 -1.97 -6.33 2.62
C LEU A 62 -1.59 -5.82 4.01
N ASP A 63 -0.44 -5.14 4.14
CA ASP A 63 -0.05 -4.38 5.32
C ASP A 63 0.45 -2.99 4.90
N THR A 64 0.84 -2.14 5.85
CA THR A 64 1.37 -0.80 5.57
C THR A 64 2.74 -0.86 4.90
N TYR A 65 3.56 -1.86 5.24
CA TYR A 65 4.90 -2.09 4.68
C TYR A 65 5.03 -3.51 4.13
N ALA A 66 5.76 -3.67 3.03
CA ALA A 66 6.08 -4.97 2.48
C ALA A 66 7.09 -5.72 3.36
N PHE A 67 6.87 -7.00 3.61
CA PHE A 67 7.81 -7.89 4.30
C PHE A 67 7.49 -9.34 3.98
N PHE A 68 8.48 -10.23 4.20
CA PHE A 68 8.24 -11.67 4.14
C PHE A 68 7.86 -12.21 5.52
N ASP A 69 6.68 -12.82 5.64
CA ASP A 69 6.27 -13.49 6.87
C ASP A 69 6.92 -14.88 6.97
N ASN A 70 7.90 -15.00 7.85
CA ASN A 70 8.65 -16.26 8.06
C ASN A 70 7.82 -17.35 8.74
N VAL A 71 6.70 -17.02 9.37
CA VAL A 71 5.82 -17.99 10.06
C VAL A 71 4.85 -18.62 9.06
N GLU A 72 4.18 -17.80 8.27
CA GLU A 72 3.22 -18.25 7.26
C GLU A 72 3.87 -18.51 5.89
N GLN A 73 5.15 -18.15 5.72
CA GLN A 73 5.92 -18.32 4.47
C GLN A 73 5.23 -17.61 3.27
N ILE A 74 4.76 -16.39 3.49
CA ILE A 74 4.08 -15.57 2.48
C ILE A 74 4.73 -14.20 2.36
N ASP A 75 4.67 -13.63 1.15
CA ASP A 75 4.98 -12.23 0.91
C ASP A 75 3.79 -11.36 1.31
N VAL A 76 4.07 -10.35 2.12
CA VAL A 76 3.10 -9.32 2.51
C VAL A 76 3.35 -8.08 1.67
N ILE A 77 2.29 -7.58 1.05
CA ILE A 77 2.33 -6.43 0.15
C ILE A 77 2.15 -5.14 0.94
N GLY A 78 3.01 -4.14 0.67
CA GLY A 78 2.94 -2.84 1.31
C GLY A 78 1.95 -1.89 0.62
N SER A 79 1.07 -1.23 1.39
CA SER A 79 0.25 -0.14 0.85
C SER A 79 1.11 1.01 0.36
N GLU A 80 2.26 1.27 0.99
CA GLU A 80 3.23 2.30 0.59
C GLU A 80 3.69 2.13 -0.86
N ASP A 81 4.01 0.90 -1.28
CA ASP A 81 4.43 0.59 -2.66
C ASP A 81 3.27 0.80 -3.65
N ILE A 82 2.08 0.32 -3.30
CA ILE A 82 0.87 0.50 -4.12
C ILE A 82 0.54 1.98 -4.31
N ILE A 83 0.62 2.78 -3.24
CA ILE A 83 0.37 4.23 -3.28
C ILE A 83 1.40 4.91 -4.17
N LYS A 84 2.68 4.58 -4.01
CA LYS A 84 3.76 5.11 -4.85
C LYS A 84 3.50 4.85 -6.34
N ASP A 85 3.03 3.66 -6.70
CA ASP A 85 2.69 3.31 -8.07
C ASP A 85 1.47 4.08 -8.57
N ILE A 86 0.42 4.23 -7.75
CA ILE A 86 -0.76 5.03 -8.08
C ILE A 86 -0.37 6.50 -8.30
N GLU A 87 0.43 7.09 -7.41
CA GLU A 87 0.87 8.48 -7.49
C GLU A 87 1.78 8.71 -8.71
N THR A 88 2.73 7.80 -8.96
CA THR A 88 3.60 7.83 -10.14
C THR A 88 2.76 7.77 -11.43
N ALA A 89 1.81 6.84 -11.50
CA ALA A 89 0.88 6.76 -12.62
C ALA A 89 0.00 8.01 -12.76
N ALA A 90 -0.43 8.60 -11.64
CA ALA A 90 -1.23 9.82 -11.65
C ALA A 90 -0.44 11.03 -12.16
N ALA A 91 0.86 11.11 -11.88
CA ALA A 91 1.75 12.17 -12.33
C ALA A 91 2.17 12.04 -13.80
N ASP A 92 2.26 10.82 -14.34
CA ASP A 92 2.70 10.58 -15.72
C ASP A 92 1.65 11.06 -16.75
N ARG A 93 2.05 11.97 -17.65
CA ARG A 93 1.16 12.56 -18.67
C ARG A 93 0.67 11.57 -19.72
N ASN A 94 1.39 10.47 -19.94
CA ASN A 94 1.02 9.45 -20.92
C ASN A 94 -0.05 8.51 -20.34
N ILE A 95 -0.06 8.29 -19.05
CA ILE A 95 -1.08 7.48 -18.38
C ILE A 95 -2.39 8.25 -18.31
N LYS A 96 -3.47 7.66 -18.80
CA LYS A 96 -4.82 8.23 -18.87
C LYS A 96 -5.80 7.57 -17.89
N ALA A 97 -5.47 6.39 -17.36
CA ALA A 97 -6.28 5.67 -16.38
C ALA A 97 -5.41 4.77 -15.51
N ILE A 98 -5.90 4.43 -14.32
CA ILE A 98 -5.24 3.54 -13.36
C ILE A 98 -6.17 2.35 -13.09
N VAL A 99 -5.64 1.15 -13.12
CA VAL A 99 -6.34 -0.10 -12.79
C VAL A 99 -5.65 -0.74 -11.60
N LEU A 100 -6.38 -0.98 -10.52
CA LEU A 100 -5.93 -1.80 -9.40
C LEU A 100 -6.38 -3.25 -9.65
N ASP A 101 -5.43 -4.15 -9.88
CA ASP A 101 -5.64 -5.60 -10.09
C ASP A 101 -5.57 -6.31 -8.75
N ILE A 102 -6.69 -6.88 -8.28
CA ILE A 102 -6.85 -7.38 -6.92
C ILE A 102 -7.03 -8.90 -6.90
N ASP A 103 -6.18 -9.58 -6.13
CA ASP A 103 -6.35 -10.96 -5.69
C ASP A 103 -5.81 -11.11 -4.25
N SER A 104 -6.61 -10.66 -3.26
CA SER A 104 -6.14 -10.48 -1.90
C SER A 104 -7.21 -10.86 -0.87
N PRO A 105 -6.84 -11.59 0.19
CA PRO A 105 -7.71 -11.88 1.33
C PRO A 105 -7.92 -10.65 2.23
N GLY A 106 -7.22 -9.54 1.98
CA GLY A 106 -7.20 -8.37 2.84
C GLY A 106 -5.98 -8.32 3.74
N GLY A 107 -6.11 -7.72 4.91
CA GLY A 107 -5.03 -7.53 5.86
C GLY A 107 -5.29 -6.35 6.80
N ALA A 108 -4.31 -5.46 6.97
CA ALA A 108 -4.43 -4.30 7.84
C ALA A 108 -5.46 -3.28 7.32
N ILE A 109 -6.36 -2.83 8.20
CA ILE A 109 -7.41 -1.86 7.87
C ILE A 109 -6.80 -0.55 7.35
N VAL A 110 -5.74 -0.06 8.02
CA VAL A 110 -5.06 1.19 7.65
C VAL A 110 -4.49 1.10 6.23
N ALA A 111 -3.89 -0.02 5.87
CA ALA A 111 -3.36 -0.22 4.52
C ALA A 111 -4.47 -0.19 3.45
N GLY A 112 -5.63 -0.79 3.75
CA GLY A 112 -6.81 -0.70 2.88
C GLY A 112 -7.34 0.72 2.71
N GLU A 113 -7.37 1.50 3.82
CA GLU A 113 -7.74 2.92 3.83
C GLU A 113 -6.80 3.76 2.96
N GLU A 114 -5.50 3.59 3.13
CA GLU A 114 -4.47 4.33 2.39
C GLU A 114 -4.60 4.10 0.88
N VAL A 115 -4.74 2.84 0.44
CA VAL A 115 -4.91 2.52 -0.99
C VAL A 115 -6.25 3.06 -1.52
N ALA A 116 -7.35 2.94 -0.74
CA ALA A 116 -8.64 3.49 -1.12
C ALA A 116 -8.56 5.01 -1.33
N ASN A 117 -7.87 5.72 -0.43
CA ASN A 117 -7.67 7.16 -0.53
C ASN A 117 -6.82 7.54 -1.74
N ALA A 118 -5.74 6.80 -2.03
CA ALA A 118 -4.91 7.04 -3.21
C ALA A 118 -5.71 6.93 -4.51
N LEU A 119 -6.59 5.94 -4.63
CA LEU A 119 -7.50 5.80 -5.78
C LEU A 119 -8.54 6.91 -5.83
N LYS A 120 -9.21 7.20 -4.70
CA LYS A 120 -10.30 8.17 -4.59
C LYS A 120 -9.86 9.60 -4.93
N PHE A 121 -8.66 9.98 -4.54
CA PHE A 121 -8.12 11.31 -4.79
C PHE A 121 -7.26 11.42 -6.04
N SER A 122 -7.14 10.33 -6.83
CA SER A 122 -6.48 10.39 -8.13
C SER A 122 -7.20 11.35 -9.07
N ALA A 123 -6.43 12.15 -9.80
CA ALA A 123 -6.98 13.03 -10.86
C ALA A 123 -7.38 12.25 -12.13
N LYS A 124 -7.03 10.98 -12.22
CA LYS A 124 -7.30 10.10 -13.37
C LYS A 124 -8.40 9.11 -13.05
N PRO A 125 -9.16 8.65 -14.06
CA PRO A 125 -10.11 7.55 -13.89
C PRO A 125 -9.46 6.32 -13.27
N THR A 126 -10.09 5.78 -12.22
CA THR A 126 -9.62 4.60 -11.50
C THR A 126 -10.60 3.45 -11.64
N VAL A 127 -10.08 2.24 -11.81
CA VAL A 127 -10.87 1.00 -11.87
C VAL A 127 -10.21 -0.04 -10.98
N ALA A 128 -10.98 -0.67 -10.10
CA ALA A 128 -10.54 -1.88 -9.42
C ALA A 128 -11.07 -3.11 -10.17
N VAL A 129 -10.26 -4.15 -10.33
CA VAL A 129 -10.68 -5.44 -10.89
C VAL A 129 -10.34 -6.57 -9.93
N ILE A 130 -11.37 -7.18 -9.35
CA ILE A 130 -11.24 -8.29 -8.40
C ILE A 130 -11.22 -9.60 -9.21
N ARG A 131 -10.12 -10.36 -9.06
CA ARG A 131 -9.89 -11.61 -9.78
C ARG A 131 -10.42 -12.81 -9.01
N GLY A 132 -9.60 -13.46 -8.18
CA GLY A 132 -10.03 -14.56 -7.33
C GLY A 132 -10.78 -14.06 -6.11
N GLN A 133 -10.20 -13.09 -5.41
CA GLN A 133 -10.79 -12.53 -4.20
C GLN A 133 -10.40 -11.07 -3.99
N GLY A 134 -11.34 -10.32 -3.40
CA GLY A 134 -11.13 -8.96 -2.88
C GLY A 134 -11.89 -8.86 -1.55
N LEU A 135 -11.23 -9.25 -0.46
CA LEU A 135 -11.86 -9.44 0.84
C LEU A 135 -11.35 -8.43 1.87
N SER A 136 -12.18 -8.07 2.85
CA SER A 136 -11.78 -7.26 4.01
C SER A 136 -11.06 -5.97 3.59
N ALA A 137 -9.84 -5.70 4.04
CA ALA A 137 -9.03 -4.53 3.67
C ALA A 137 -8.82 -4.39 2.16
N ALA A 138 -8.76 -5.49 1.38
CA ALA A 138 -8.66 -5.43 -0.07
C ALA A 138 -9.96 -4.94 -0.73
N TYR A 139 -11.12 -5.30 -0.18
CA TYR A 139 -12.39 -4.71 -0.62
C TYR A 139 -12.48 -3.23 -0.24
N TYR A 140 -11.97 -2.86 0.95
CA TYR A 140 -11.86 -1.45 1.34
C TYR A 140 -11.00 -0.67 0.33
N ALA A 141 -9.81 -1.18 -0.02
CA ALA A 141 -8.97 -0.60 -1.06
C ALA A 141 -9.73 -0.45 -2.39
N ALA A 142 -10.42 -1.50 -2.84
CA ALA A 142 -11.23 -1.48 -4.06
C ALA A 142 -12.32 -0.41 -4.03
N SER A 143 -12.91 -0.14 -2.85
CA SER A 143 -14.02 0.81 -2.70
C SER A 143 -13.66 2.25 -3.06
N GLY A 144 -12.37 2.60 -3.03
CA GLY A 144 -11.86 3.92 -3.44
C GLY A 144 -11.84 4.15 -4.95
N ALA A 145 -11.97 3.10 -5.77
CA ALA A 145 -12.00 3.24 -7.22
C ALA A 145 -13.35 3.81 -7.73
N ASP A 146 -13.31 4.50 -8.88
CA ASP A 146 -14.52 5.00 -9.55
C ASP A 146 -15.49 3.88 -9.94
N VAL A 147 -14.93 2.71 -10.34
CA VAL A 147 -15.70 1.54 -10.78
C VAL A 147 -14.98 0.26 -10.34
N ILE A 148 -15.75 -0.69 -9.79
CA ILE A 148 -15.26 -2.01 -9.43
C ILE A 148 -15.82 -3.05 -10.40
N PHE A 149 -14.90 -3.82 -11.01
CA PHE A 149 -15.21 -5.04 -11.74
C PHE A 149 -14.88 -6.27 -10.88
N SER A 150 -15.64 -7.34 -11.04
CA SER A 150 -15.24 -8.66 -10.52
C SER A 150 -15.57 -9.78 -11.52
N SER A 151 -14.86 -10.89 -11.43
CA SER A 151 -15.34 -12.12 -12.06
C SER A 151 -16.66 -12.55 -11.41
N MET A 152 -17.53 -13.21 -12.16
CA MET A 152 -18.77 -13.76 -11.62
C MET A 152 -18.53 -14.77 -10.47
N HIS A 153 -17.32 -15.34 -10.41
CA HIS A 153 -16.92 -16.35 -9.43
C HIS A 153 -15.98 -15.81 -8.34
N SER A 154 -15.64 -14.51 -8.35
CA SER A 154 -14.79 -13.92 -7.33
C SER A 154 -15.45 -13.96 -5.95
N TYR A 155 -14.64 -14.04 -4.91
CA TYR A 155 -15.05 -13.79 -3.54
C TYR A 155 -14.89 -12.30 -3.22
N VAL A 156 -15.97 -11.67 -2.74
CA VAL A 156 -16.02 -10.21 -2.48
C VAL A 156 -16.64 -9.97 -1.11
N GLY A 157 -16.19 -8.91 -0.42
CA GLY A 157 -16.78 -8.51 0.84
C GLY A 157 -15.96 -8.94 2.05
N ASN A 158 -16.48 -9.83 2.92
CA ASN A 158 -15.85 -10.17 4.20
C ASN A 158 -15.50 -8.92 5.03
N VAL A 159 -16.36 -7.89 4.97
CA VAL A 159 -16.16 -6.62 5.68
C VAL A 159 -16.42 -6.81 7.15
N GLY A 160 -15.37 -6.66 7.96
CA GLY A 160 -15.46 -6.88 9.40
C GLY A 160 -14.13 -6.59 10.09
N VAL A 161 -14.16 -6.67 11.43
CA VAL A 161 -12.95 -6.53 12.27
C VAL A 161 -12.86 -7.75 13.17
N THR A 162 -11.71 -8.42 13.14
CA THR A 162 -11.40 -9.52 14.05
C THR A 162 -10.21 -9.18 14.92
N MET A 163 -10.28 -9.56 16.19
CA MET A 163 -9.19 -9.52 17.15
C MET A 163 -9.12 -10.88 17.83
N SER A 164 -8.08 -11.64 17.55
CA SER A 164 -7.90 -12.99 18.08
C SER A 164 -6.61 -13.09 18.89
N TYR A 165 -6.61 -13.91 19.92
CA TYR A 165 -5.42 -14.24 20.71
C TYR A 165 -5.46 -15.71 21.11
N VAL A 166 -4.29 -16.26 21.40
CA VAL A 166 -4.14 -17.63 21.93
C VAL A 166 -3.88 -17.54 23.43
N ASP A 167 -4.60 -18.35 24.21
CA ASP A 167 -4.39 -18.47 25.65
C ASP A 167 -3.50 -19.70 25.93
N ASN A 168 -2.37 -19.49 26.60
CA ASN A 168 -1.39 -20.51 26.95
C ASN A 168 -1.41 -20.89 28.44
N VAL A 169 -2.35 -20.40 29.24
CA VAL A 169 -2.35 -20.58 30.72
C VAL A 169 -2.31 -22.06 31.10
N GLU A 170 -3.22 -22.85 30.55
CA GLU A 170 -3.23 -24.32 30.84
C GLU A 170 -1.97 -25.04 30.37
N LYS A 171 -1.38 -24.61 29.26
CA LYS A 171 -0.12 -25.16 28.76
C LYS A 171 1.01 -24.89 29.75
N ASN A 172 1.14 -23.64 30.20
CA ASN A 172 2.16 -23.23 31.17
C ASN A 172 2.03 -23.99 32.49
N GLU A 173 0.81 -24.14 33.02
CA GLU A 173 0.54 -24.93 34.22
C GLU A 173 1.00 -26.38 34.09
N LYS A 174 0.70 -27.04 32.96
CA LYS A 174 1.13 -28.43 32.67
C LYS A 174 2.66 -28.56 32.56
N GLU A 175 3.33 -27.49 32.11
CA GLU A 175 4.79 -27.44 32.00
C GLU A 175 5.49 -26.97 33.30
N GLY A 176 4.71 -26.67 34.36
CA GLY A 176 5.22 -26.18 35.64
C GLY A 176 5.75 -24.75 35.59
N LEU A 177 5.31 -23.96 34.61
CA LEU A 177 5.70 -22.56 34.44
C LEU A 177 4.72 -21.62 35.17
N SER A 178 5.23 -20.60 35.83
CA SER A 178 4.45 -19.56 36.48
C SER A 178 4.73 -18.22 35.82
N TYR A 179 3.70 -17.59 35.26
CA TYR A 179 3.78 -16.25 34.69
C TYR A 179 3.62 -15.19 35.78
N ASN A 180 4.57 -14.25 35.83
CA ASN A 180 4.54 -13.15 36.80
C ASN A 180 4.68 -11.82 36.05
N SER A 181 3.58 -11.09 35.89
CA SER A 181 3.57 -9.76 35.24
C SER A 181 4.10 -8.68 36.20
N LEU A 182 4.95 -7.80 35.71
CA LEU A 182 5.48 -6.62 36.40
C LEU A 182 5.17 -5.33 35.63
N SER A 183 3.98 -5.21 35.04
CA SER A 183 3.58 -4.11 34.22
C SER A 183 3.03 -2.93 35.00
N ILE A 184 3.33 -1.71 34.51
CA ILE A 184 2.77 -0.45 35.02
C ILE A 184 1.81 0.09 33.95
N GLY A 185 0.57 0.35 34.37
CA GLY A 185 -0.55 0.73 33.52
C GLY A 185 -1.60 -0.39 33.42
N ARG A 186 -2.86 -0.04 33.75
CA ARG A 186 -3.95 -1.01 33.93
C ARG A 186 -4.14 -1.98 32.76
N PHE A 187 -3.91 -1.51 31.53
CA PHE A 187 -4.18 -2.26 30.32
C PHE A 187 -2.91 -2.58 29.51
N LYS A 188 -1.71 -2.47 30.13
CA LYS A 188 -0.44 -2.64 29.41
C LYS A 188 -0.23 -4.05 28.88
N ASP A 189 -0.76 -5.06 29.59
CA ASP A 189 -0.61 -6.50 29.27
C ASP A 189 -1.89 -7.09 28.65
N VAL A 190 -2.76 -6.28 28.10
CA VAL A 190 -3.96 -6.80 27.43
C VAL A 190 -3.54 -7.69 26.26
N GLY A 191 -4.11 -8.91 26.23
CA GLY A 191 -3.81 -9.89 25.19
C GLY A 191 -2.53 -10.70 25.39
N ASP A 192 -1.82 -10.55 26.55
CA ASP A 192 -0.69 -11.43 26.88
C ASP A 192 -1.20 -12.88 26.96
N PRO A 193 -0.65 -13.82 26.16
CA PRO A 193 -1.15 -15.21 26.08
C PRO A 193 -0.88 -16.02 27.37
N ASN A 194 -0.03 -15.55 28.28
CA ASN A 194 0.34 -16.30 29.47
C ASN A 194 -0.58 -16.01 30.67
N ARG A 195 -1.62 -15.21 30.48
CA ARG A 195 -2.62 -14.95 31.50
C ARG A 195 -4.02 -14.88 30.92
N THR A 196 -5.03 -15.24 31.71
CA THR A 196 -6.41 -15.13 31.30
C THR A 196 -6.83 -13.66 31.13
N LEU A 197 -7.51 -13.36 30.03
CA LEU A 197 -8.03 -12.04 29.74
C LEU A 197 -9.15 -11.68 30.72
N ALA A 198 -9.00 -10.56 31.42
CA ALA A 198 -10.00 -10.12 32.38
C ALA A 198 -11.27 -9.60 31.65
N PRO A 199 -12.48 -9.73 32.25
CA PRO A 199 -13.73 -9.25 31.63
C PRO A 199 -13.69 -7.80 31.18
N VAL A 200 -13.10 -6.91 31.98
CA VAL A 200 -12.96 -5.48 31.64
C VAL A 200 -12.02 -5.23 30.47
N GLU A 201 -11.02 -6.05 30.28
CA GLU A 201 -10.10 -5.99 29.13
C GLU A 201 -10.83 -6.46 27.85
N ARG A 202 -11.59 -7.53 27.97
CA ARG A 202 -12.45 -8.02 26.89
C ARG A 202 -13.45 -6.96 26.42
N GLU A 203 -14.13 -6.28 27.37
CA GLU A 203 -15.05 -5.19 27.04
C GLU A 203 -14.33 -4.04 26.34
N MET A 204 -13.14 -3.66 26.79
CA MET A 204 -12.33 -2.62 26.17
C MET A 204 -11.98 -2.99 24.73
N LEU A 205 -11.48 -4.20 24.48
CA LEU A 205 -11.13 -4.67 23.12
C LEU A 205 -12.35 -4.68 22.20
N LEU A 206 -13.50 -5.20 22.67
CA LEU A 206 -14.74 -5.21 21.89
C LEU A 206 -15.24 -3.78 21.58
N SER A 207 -15.09 -2.85 22.53
CA SER A 207 -15.42 -1.45 22.31
C SER A 207 -14.53 -0.83 21.22
N GLN A 208 -13.22 -1.05 21.27
CA GLN A 208 -12.29 -0.59 20.24
C GLN A 208 -12.61 -1.20 18.87
N GLY A 209 -12.83 -2.51 18.81
CA GLY A 209 -13.24 -3.20 17.59
C GLY A 209 -14.54 -2.64 17.01
N SER A 210 -15.52 -2.29 17.86
CA SER A 210 -16.77 -1.66 17.43
C SER A 210 -16.55 -0.27 16.82
N ILE A 211 -15.61 0.51 17.35
CA ILE A 211 -15.25 1.82 16.78
C ILE A 211 -14.61 1.64 15.41
N LEU A 212 -13.60 0.77 15.30
CA LEU A 212 -12.94 0.47 14.03
C LEU A 212 -13.93 -0.01 12.98
N TYR A 213 -14.82 -0.92 13.36
CA TYR A 213 -15.83 -1.46 12.46
C TYR A 213 -16.80 -0.37 11.95
N LYS A 214 -17.29 0.51 12.83
CA LYS A 214 -18.18 1.60 12.43
C LYS A 214 -17.49 2.58 11.48
N ASN A 215 -16.21 2.91 11.72
CA ASN A 215 -15.44 3.77 10.84
C ASN A 215 -15.28 3.13 9.46
N LEU A 216 -14.86 1.85 9.42
CA LEU A 216 -14.72 1.08 8.19
C LEU A 216 -16.04 1.05 7.38
N LEU A 217 -17.16 0.77 8.02
CA LEU A 217 -18.46 0.75 7.35
C LEU A 217 -18.83 2.11 6.76
N LYS A 218 -18.62 3.18 7.53
CA LYS A 218 -18.93 4.53 7.09
C LYS A 218 -18.14 4.89 5.82
N GLU A 219 -16.86 4.65 5.81
CA GLU A 219 -16.00 5.02 4.69
C GLU A 219 -16.28 4.20 3.44
N ILE A 220 -16.46 2.89 3.58
CA ILE A 220 -16.84 2.05 2.43
C ILE A 220 -18.20 2.47 1.88
N ALA A 221 -19.20 2.73 2.75
CA ALA A 221 -20.53 3.17 2.31
C ALA A 221 -20.44 4.51 1.55
N GLU A 222 -19.66 5.47 2.05
CA GLU A 222 -19.41 6.76 1.38
C GLU A 222 -18.72 6.56 0.01
N ASN A 223 -17.65 5.76 -0.04
CA ASN A 223 -16.92 5.47 -1.26
C ASN A 223 -17.81 4.82 -2.32
N ARG A 224 -18.62 3.86 -1.92
CA ARG A 224 -19.57 3.12 -2.78
C ARG A 224 -20.87 3.86 -3.03
N LYS A 225 -21.12 5.00 -2.37
CA LYS A 225 -22.38 5.76 -2.44
C LYS A 225 -23.59 4.91 -2.04
N LEU A 226 -23.40 3.99 -1.09
CA LEU A 226 -24.43 3.14 -0.53
C LEU A 226 -25.06 3.82 0.72
N ASP A 227 -26.33 3.52 0.96
CA ASP A 227 -26.93 3.86 2.24
C ASP A 227 -26.25 3.09 3.38
N TYR A 228 -25.89 3.78 4.45
CA TYR A 228 -25.14 3.20 5.57
C TYR A 228 -25.87 2.02 6.22
N ASP A 229 -27.19 2.17 6.46
CA ASP A 229 -27.98 1.13 7.13
C ASP A 229 -28.16 -0.10 6.24
N VAL A 230 -28.33 0.11 4.93
CA VAL A 230 -28.37 -0.98 3.94
C VAL A 230 -27.03 -1.69 3.91
N PHE A 231 -25.92 -0.95 3.80
CA PHE A 231 -24.58 -1.55 3.74
C PHE A 231 -24.20 -2.26 5.04
N SER A 232 -24.54 -1.70 6.20
CA SER A 232 -24.23 -2.32 7.50
C SER A 232 -24.86 -3.70 7.67
N ASN A 233 -26.02 -3.95 7.05
CA ASN A 233 -26.68 -5.26 7.05
C ASN A 233 -26.00 -6.28 6.12
N LEU A 234 -25.24 -5.81 5.13
CA LEU A 234 -24.45 -6.66 4.21
C LEU A 234 -23.06 -6.96 4.77
N ALA A 235 -22.53 -6.06 5.57
CA ALA A 235 -21.14 -6.08 6.04
C ALA A 235 -20.95 -6.84 7.37
N ASP A 236 -21.61 -7.96 7.54
CA ASP A 236 -21.55 -8.79 8.76
C ASP A 236 -20.39 -9.81 8.77
N GLY A 237 -19.41 -9.62 7.91
CA GLY A 237 -18.28 -10.53 7.74
C GLY A 237 -18.52 -11.64 6.71
N ARG A 238 -19.70 -11.70 6.07
CA ARG A 238 -19.96 -12.69 5.03
C ARG A 238 -19.19 -12.39 3.73
N ILE A 239 -18.99 -13.44 2.96
CA ILE A 239 -18.42 -13.39 1.62
C ILE A 239 -19.55 -13.51 0.61
N PHE A 240 -19.50 -12.69 -0.45
CA PHE A 240 -20.41 -12.74 -1.59
C PHE A 240 -19.68 -13.31 -2.80
N ILE A 241 -20.37 -14.07 -3.63
CA ILE A 241 -19.91 -14.42 -4.98
C ILE A 241 -20.06 -13.15 -5.86
N GLY A 242 -19.20 -12.96 -6.86
CA GLY A 242 -19.18 -11.74 -7.67
C GLY A 242 -20.55 -11.32 -8.20
N THR A 243 -21.38 -12.27 -8.67
CA THR A 243 -22.76 -11.98 -9.10
C THR A 243 -23.67 -11.49 -7.98
N GLU A 244 -23.52 -12.01 -6.77
CA GLU A 244 -24.28 -11.50 -5.60
C GLU A 244 -23.76 -10.14 -5.18
N ALA A 245 -22.43 -9.91 -5.27
CA ALA A 245 -21.81 -8.64 -4.96
C ALA A 245 -22.31 -7.53 -5.90
N GLU A 246 -22.51 -7.81 -7.20
CA GLU A 246 -23.10 -6.89 -8.16
C GLU A 246 -24.54 -6.55 -7.81
N VAL A 247 -25.38 -7.55 -7.51
CA VAL A 247 -26.79 -7.33 -7.10
C VAL A 247 -26.89 -6.48 -5.84
N ASN A 248 -25.98 -6.63 -4.90
CA ASN A 248 -25.93 -5.87 -3.65
C ASN A 248 -25.17 -4.53 -3.75
N GLY A 249 -24.71 -4.13 -4.93
CA GLY A 249 -24.01 -2.86 -5.15
C GLY A 249 -22.57 -2.80 -4.65
N LEU A 250 -22.02 -3.93 -4.20
CA LEU A 250 -20.60 -4.01 -3.79
C LEU A 250 -19.66 -3.96 -4.99
N VAL A 251 -20.12 -4.40 -6.16
CA VAL A 251 -19.42 -4.40 -7.44
C VAL A 251 -20.30 -3.72 -8.48
N ASP A 252 -19.71 -2.99 -9.41
CA ASP A 252 -20.46 -2.24 -10.43
C ASP A 252 -20.67 -3.08 -11.69
N LYS A 253 -19.78 -4.01 -11.99
CA LYS A 253 -19.79 -4.78 -13.24
C LYS A 253 -19.15 -6.15 -13.09
N ILE A 254 -19.77 -7.12 -13.74
CA ILE A 254 -19.14 -8.43 -13.94
C ILE A 254 -18.24 -8.38 -15.17
N GLY A 255 -17.01 -8.83 -15.01
CA GLY A 255 -16.03 -8.88 -16.11
C GLY A 255 -14.60 -9.09 -15.64
N ASP A 256 -13.72 -9.28 -16.61
CA ASP A 256 -12.28 -9.44 -16.44
C ASP A 256 -11.51 -8.20 -16.96
N LEU A 257 -10.20 -8.25 -16.98
CA LEU A 257 -9.35 -7.16 -17.49
C LEU A 257 -9.66 -6.77 -18.94
N ARG A 258 -10.18 -7.69 -19.77
CA ARG A 258 -10.60 -7.37 -21.14
C ARG A 258 -11.84 -6.44 -21.12
N ASN A 259 -12.77 -6.70 -20.22
CA ASN A 259 -13.96 -5.86 -20.04
C ASN A 259 -13.58 -4.49 -19.47
N VAL A 260 -12.62 -4.43 -18.56
CA VAL A 260 -12.03 -3.18 -18.05
C VAL A 260 -11.41 -2.38 -19.20
N LYS A 261 -10.57 -2.99 -20.05
CA LYS A 261 -10.01 -2.32 -21.22
C LYS A 261 -11.09 -1.75 -22.14
N GLN A 262 -12.14 -2.51 -22.44
CA GLN A 262 -13.27 -2.03 -23.25
C GLN A 262 -14.04 -0.88 -22.60
N TYR A 263 -14.19 -0.90 -21.28
CA TYR A 263 -14.79 0.19 -20.52
C TYR A 263 -13.91 1.45 -20.60
N LEU A 264 -12.60 1.29 -20.40
CA LEU A 264 -11.65 2.40 -20.43
C LEU A 264 -11.55 3.07 -21.81
N VAL A 265 -11.64 2.32 -22.92
CA VAL A 265 -11.70 2.90 -24.28
C VAL A 265 -12.77 4.00 -24.37
N LYS A 266 -13.95 3.76 -23.79
CA LYS A 266 -15.04 4.74 -23.78
C LYS A 266 -14.77 5.92 -22.83
N LYS A 267 -13.99 5.69 -21.78
CA LYS A 267 -13.70 6.69 -20.74
C LYS A 267 -12.58 7.63 -21.15
N ILE A 268 -11.49 7.08 -21.71
CA ILE A 268 -10.28 7.85 -22.07
C ILE A 268 -10.26 8.30 -23.54
N GLY A 269 -11.19 7.81 -24.38
CA GLY A 269 -11.30 8.17 -25.80
C GLY A 269 -10.19 7.57 -26.66
N ASP A 270 -9.51 6.52 -26.20
CA ASP A 270 -8.38 5.89 -26.88
C ASP A 270 -8.31 4.38 -26.55
N VAL A 271 -7.55 3.62 -27.33
CA VAL A 271 -7.32 2.20 -27.04
C VAL A 271 -6.55 2.08 -25.72
N SER A 272 -7.07 1.31 -24.77
CA SER A 272 -6.42 1.07 -23.49
C SER A 272 -5.26 0.07 -23.68
N VAL A 273 -4.03 0.60 -23.66
CA VAL A 273 -2.80 -0.18 -23.66
C VAL A 273 -2.26 -0.19 -22.22
N VAL A 274 -2.22 -1.38 -21.63
CA VAL A 274 -1.87 -1.57 -20.21
C VAL A 274 -0.38 -1.81 -20.06
N CYS A 275 0.22 -1.12 -19.10
CA CYS A 275 1.59 -1.37 -18.61
C CYS A 275 1.60 -1.62 -17.09
N ARG A 276 2.64 -2.32 -16.64
CA ARG A 276 2.94 -2.55 -15.23
C ARG A 276 4.19 -1.78 -14.85
N PRO A 277 4.41 -1.50 -13.55
CA PRO A 277 5.70 -1.06 -13.06
C PRO A 277 6.80 -2.08 -13.44
N GLU A 278 8.03 -1.60 -13.67
CA GLU A 278 9.14 -2.49 -14.07
C GLU A 278 9.46 -3.58 -13.04
N ASP A 279 9.23 -3.31 -11.76
CA ASP A 279 9.51 -4.23 -10.66
C ASP A 279 8.57 -5.46 -10.65
N ASP A 280 7.47 -5.44 -11.43
CA ASP A 280 6.49 -6.54 -11.55
C ASP A 280 6.76 -7.49 -12.74
N ILE A 281 7.93 -7.39 -13.40
CA ILE A 281 8.25 -8.13 -14.66
C ILE A 281 9.18 -9.34 -14.42
N GLU A 282 9.43 -9.76 -13.17
CA GLU A 282 10.17 -11.01 -12.87
C GLU A 282 9.29 -12.27 -12.83
#